data_ef9c0419935377ef5cd484a9788ef320
#
_entry.id   ef9c0419935377ef5cd484a9788ef320
#
_cell.length_a   1.000
_cell.length_b   1.000
_cell.length_c   1.000
_cell.angle_alpha   90.00
_cell.angle_beta   90.00
_cell.angle_gamma   90.00
#
_symmetry.space_group_name_H-M   'P 1'
#
loop_
_entity.id
_entity.type
_entity.pdbx_description
1 polymer ?
#
loop_
_entity_poly.entity_id
_entity_poly.type
_entity_poly.pdbx_seq_one_letter_code
_entity_poly.pdbx_strand_id
1 'polypeptide(L)'
;MRRLLRDRTGSGAAEFSLVLPLLILLLLGMIDTGRYMWEYNRAEKATQMGARMAVVTDVIPQTLVTASFLGTVNCDPGGTGSYVACTQGDTIKNPNAIPTITCTSTGCTPSVYATQTPGAFTRIAKRMRLMKADITDANVQIIYTGSGLGYAGDPNGMEVAPLVTVKLTGVPFKPLYLLMLANFDMPDFATTLTAEDSSGTASN
;
A
#
# COMPACT_ATOMS: atom_id res chain seq x y z
N MET A 1 -52.32 10.33 46.08
CA MET A 1 -51.18 10.98 45.44
C MET A 1 -49.95 11.14 46.35
N ARG A 2 -50.03 11.40 47.64
CA ARG A 2 -48.86 11.59 48.56
C ARG A 2 -48.02 10.32 48.86
N ARG A 3 -48.49 9.09 48.61
CA ARG A 3 -47.73 7.85 48.85
C ARG A 3 -46.70 7.56 47.76
N LEU A 4 -46.93 7.96 46.49
CA LEU A 4 -46.01 7.76 45.37
C LEU A 4 -44.69 8.58 45.46
N LEU A 5 -44.75 9.72 46.19
CA LEU A 5 -43.58 10.59 46.38
C LEU A 5 -42.64 10.14 47.53
N ARG A 6 -43.00 9.09 48.27
CA ARG A 6 -42.26 8.59 49.45
C ARG A 6 -41.69 7.17 49.23
N ASP A 7 -41.97 6.59 48.10
CA ASP A 7 -41.51 5.26 47.75
C ASP A 7 -40.06 5.33 47.19
N ARG A 8 -39.09 4.89 48.00
CA ARG A 8 -37.67 4.87 47.65
C ARG A 8 -37.28 3.61 46.82
N THR A 9 -38.21 2.69 46.60
CA THR A 9 -37.96 1.46 45.86
C THR A 9 -37.78 1.73 44.36
N GLY A 10 -38.24 2.87 43.82
CA GLY A 10 -38.03 3.31 42.44
C GLY A 10 -36.70 4.04 42.17
N SER A 11 -35.93 4.41 43.19
CA SER A 11 -34.69 5.18 43.05
C SER A 11 -33.66 4.39 42.23
N GLY A 12 -33.44 3.12 42.53
CA GLY A 12 -32.49 2.26 41.80
C GLY A 12 -32.86 2.03 40.31
N ALA A 13 -34.16 1.95 40.02
CA ALA A 13 -34.61 1.83 38.65
C ALA A 13 -34.38 3.13 37.85
N ALA A 14 -34.55 4.28 38.47
CA ALA A 14 -34.27 5.58 37.86
C ALA A 14 -32.77 5.78 37.63
N GLU A 15 -31.93 5.43 38.59
CA GLU A 15 -30.45 5.46 38.43
C GLU A 15 -29.96 4.55 37.34
N PHE A 16 -30.47 3.30 37.29
CA PHE A 16 -30.14 2.34 36.25
C PHE A 16 -30.56 2.83 34.84
N SER A 17 -31.75 3.45 34.75
CA SER A 17 -32.24 3.98 33.45
C SER A 17 -31.40 5.12 32.89
N LEU A 18 -30.69 5.89 33.73
CA LEU A 18 -29.77 6.94 33.34
C LEU A 18 -28.38 6.37 32.92
N VAL A 19 -27.93 5.32 33.61
CA VAL A 19 -26.62 4.70 33.33
C VAL A 19 -26.70 3.76 32.11
N LEU A 20 -27.83 3.10 31.88
CA LEU A 20 -28.00 2.11 30.81
C LEU A 20 -27.67 2.65 29.41
N PRO A 21 -28.16 3.81 28.96
CA PRO A 21 -27.82 4.35 27.65
C PRO A 21 -26.32 4.60 27.49
N LEU A 22 -25.66 5.13 28.52
CA LEU A 22 -24.24 5.39 28.52
C LEU A 22 -23.42 4.10 28.42
N LEU A 23 -23.83 3.06 29.15
CA LEU A 23 -23.21 1.74 29.10
C LEU A 23 -23.37 1.08 27.72
N ILE A 24 -24.55 1.19 27.12
CA ILE A 24 -24.79 0.70 25.76
C ILE A 24 -23.91 1.42 24.75
N LEU A 25 -23.80 2.74 24.81
CA LEU A 25 -22.93 3.52 23.94
C LEU A 25 -21.46 3.11 24.08
N LEU A 26 -21.00 2.88 25.30
CA LEU A 26 -19.65 2.41 25.59
C LEU A 26 -19.41 1.03 24.98
N LEU A 27 -20.34 0.08 25.16
CA LEU A 27 -20.22 -1.28 24.59
C LEU A 27 -20.20 -1.26 23.06
N LEU A 28 -21.10 -0.48 22.45
CA LEU A 28 -21.15 -0.34 20.99
C LEU A 28 -19.90 0.33 20.45
N GLY A 29 -19.32 1.29 21.17
CA GLY A 29 -18.04 1.91 20.83
C GLY A 29 -16.86 0.96 20.86
N MET A 30 -16.82 0.06 21.83
CA MET A 30 -15.80 -0.98 21.88
C MET A 30 -15.89 -1.93 20.66
N ILE A 31 -17.10 -2.27 20.23
CA ILE A 31 -17.30 -3.12 19.04
C ILE A 31 -16.80 -2.40 17.78
N ASP A 32 -17.17 -1.13 17.57
CA ASP A 32 -16.71 -0.36 16.41
C ASP A 32 -15.20 -0.16 16.39
N THR A 33 -14.59 0.08 17.57
CA THR A 33 -13.13 0.16 17.71
C THR A 33 -12.46 -1.16 17.36
N GLY A 34 -12.98 -2.28 17.82
CA GLY A 34 -12.46 -3.61 17.49
C GLY A 34 -12.52 -3.90 15.98
N ARG A 35 -13.64 -3.52 15.35
CA ARG A 35 -13.80 -3.63 13.89
C ARG A 35 -12.80 -2.74 13.14
N TYR A 36 -12.62 -1.50 13.59
CA TYR A 36 -11.64 -0.59 12.99
C TYR A 36 -10.23 -1.19 13.01
N MET A 37 -9.79 -1.69 14.17
CA MET A 37 -8.48 -2.33 14.31
C MET A 37 -8.33 -3.57 13.43
N TRP A 38 -9.39 -4.35 13.27
CA TRP A 38 -9.38 -5.50 12.39
C TRP A 38 -9.26 -5.11 10.91
N GLU A 39 -10.04 -4.13 10.44
CA GLU A 39 -9.96 -3.61 9.07
C GLU A 39 -8.62 -2.94 8.79
N TYR A 40 -8.06 -2.21 9.78
CA TYR A 40 -6.72 -1.63 9.71
C TYR A 40 -5.66 -2.71 9.45
N ASN A 41 -5.65 -3.77 10.26
CA ASN A 41 -4.70 -4.88 10.10
C ASN A 41 -4.86 -5.59 8.74
N ARG A 42 -6.09 -5.71 8.23
CA ARG A 42 -6.35 -6.28 6.91
C ARG A 42 -5.79 -5.40 5.79
N ALA A 43 -5.94 -4.08 5.90
CA ALA A 43 -5.39 -3.13 4.92
C ALA A 43 -3.86 -3.16 4.91
N GLU A 44 -3.24 -3.19 6.08
CA GLU A 44 -1.78 -3.34 6.22
C GLU A 44 -1.28 -4.66 5.62
N LYS A 45 -1.95 -5.77 5.92
CA LYS A 45 -1.64 -7.08 5.30
C LYS A 45 -1.82 -7.06 3.79
N ALA A 46 -2.81 -6.36 3.27
CA ALA A 46 -3.03 -6.25 1.83
C ALA A 46 -1.83 -5.57 1.14
N THR A 47 -1.30 -4.46 1.70
CA THR A 47 -0.11 -3.80 1.14
C THR A 47 1.13 -4.68 1.20
N GLN A 48 1.34 -5.40 2.31
CA GLN A 48 2.46 -6.34 2.45
C GLN A 48 2.39 -7.46 1.40
N MET A 49 1.21 -8.05 1.20
CA MET A 49 1.02 -9.10 0.20
C MET A 49 1.12 -8.56 -1.23
N GLY A 50 0.64 -7.33 -1.45
CA GLY A 50 0.81 -6.62 -2.72
C GLY A 50 2.28 -6.35 -3.05
N ALA A 51 3.05 -5.86 -2.07
CA ALA A 51 4.47 -5.57 -2.24
C ALA A 51 5.27 -6.85 -2.56
N ARG A 52 5.03 -7.94 -1.83
CA ARG A 52 5.66 -9.24 -2.10
C ARG A 52 5.34 -9.74 -3.52
N MET A 53 4.10 -9.58 -3.97
CA MET A 53 3.72 -9.95 -5.34
C MET A 53 4.41 -9.06 -6.36
N ALA A 54 4.51 -7.74 -6.09
CA ALA A 54 5.07 -6.77 -7.02
C ALA A 54 6.58 -6.94 -7.26
N VAL A 55 7.34 -7.43 -6.27
CA VAL A 55 8.80 -7.59 -6.39
C VAL A 55 9.23 -8.89 -7.07
N VAL A 56 8.33 -9.87 -7.18
CA VAL A 56 8.63 -11.18 -7.79
C VAL A 56 7.87 -11.44 -9.09
N THR A 57 7.08 -10.47 -9.56
CA THR A 57 6.33 -10.59 -10.82
C THR A 57 6.69 -9.48 -11.79
N ASP A 58 6.21 -9.60 -13.02
CA ASP A 58 6.51 -8.63 -14.09
C ASP A 58 6.29 -7.20 -13.63
N VAL A 59 7.28 -6.37 -13.90
CA VAL A 59 7.25 -4.92 -13.61
C VAL A 59 6.15 -4.26 -14.43
N ILE A 60 5.41 -3.34 -13.80
CA ILE A 60 4.30 -2.66 -14.47
C ILE A 60 4.78 -1.74 -15.59
N PRO A 61 5.71 -0.78 -15.39
CA PRO A 61 6.18 0.07 -16.47
C PRO A 61 7.09 -0.71 -17.43
N GLN A 62 6.56 -1.09 -18.60
CA GLN A 62 7.28 -1.90 -19.58
C GLN A 62 8.59 -1.24 -20.04
N THR A 63 8.61 0.07 -20.18
CA THR A 63 9.82 0.82 -20.59
C THR A 63 10.95 0.74 -19.57
N LEU A 64 10.67 0.47 -18.29
CA LEU A 64 11.70 0.27 -17.26
C LEU A 64 12.45 -1.05 -17.48
N VAL A 65 11.75 -2.08 -17.93
CA VAL A 65 12.34 -3.40 -18.22
C VAL A 65 13.35 -3.34 -19.37
N THR A 66 13.10 -2.48 -20.35
CA THR A 66 13.94 -2.33 -21.56
C THR A 66 14.87 -1.13 -21.49
N ALA A 67 14.89 -0.40 -20.37
CA ALA A 67 15.76 0.76 -20.21
C ALA A 67 17.22 0.33 -20.18
N SER A 68 18.07 0.98 -20.98
CA SER A 68 19.51 0.80 -20.92
C SER A 68 20.18 2.01 -20.29
N PHE A 69 21.08 1.74 -19.36
CA PHE A 69 21.87 2.74 -18.65
C PHE A 69 23.30 2.87 -19.19
N LEU A 70 23.67 2.12 -20.24
CA LEU A 70 24.95 2.25 -20.90
C LEU A 70 25.17 3.68 -21.40
N GLY A 71 26.34 4.24 -21.07
CA GLY A 71 26.71 5.62 -21.43
C GLY A 71 26.07 6.71 -20.55
N THR A 72 25.13 6.35 -19.63
CA THR A 72 24.55 7.32 -18.68
C THR A 72 25.45 7.52 -17.47
N VAL A 73 25.42 8.72 -16.85
CA VAL A 73 26.24 9.06 -15.68
C VAL A 73 25.55 8.60 -14.40
N ASN A 74 25.52 7.28 -14.18
CA ASN A 74 24.83 6.65 -13.04
C ASN A 74 25.66 5.56 -12.34
N CYS A 75 26.85 5.25 -12.85
CA CYS A 75 27.70 4.18 -12.33
C CYS A 75 28.82 4.69 -11.42
N ASP A 76 29.17 3.90 -10.42
CA ASP A 76 30.31 4.12 -9.53
C ASP A 76 31.06 2.80 -9.33
N PRO A 77 31.85 2.37 -10.33
CA PRO A 77 32.58 1.09 -10.29
C PRO A 77 33.66 1.07 -9.20
N GLY A 78 34.15 2.22 -8.79
CA GLY A 78 35.16 2.36 -7.74
C GLY A 78 34.63 2.56 -6.32
N GLY A 79 33.32 2.76 -6.15
CA GLY A 79 32.72 3.06 -4.85
C GLY A 79 33.18 4.39 -4.26
N THR A 80 33.54 5.36 -5.11
CA THR A 80 34.10 6.65 -4.71
C THR A 80 33.05 7.70 -4.37
N GLY A 81 31.77 7.42 -4.66
CA GLY A 81 30.65 8.37 -4.53
C GLY A 81 30.55 9.35 -5.71
N SER A 82 31.40 9.22 -6.72
CA SER A 82 31.34 10.01 -7.96
C SER A 82 30.74 9.17 -9.08
N TYR A 83 29.65 9.66 -9.68
CA TYR A 83 29.01 8.96 -10.80
C TYR A 83 29.75 9.25 -12.11
N VAL A 84 29.98 8.18 -12.86
CA VAL A 84 30.65 8.20 -14.17
C VAL A 84 29.72 7.57 -15.22
N ALA A 85 30.07 7.73 -16.50
CA ALA A 85 29.37 7.07 -17.59
C ALA A 85 29.49 5.54 -17.47
N CYS A 86 28.37 4.84 -17.49
CA CYS A 86 28.30 3.40 -17.34
C CYS A 86 28.91 2.68 -18.54
N THR A 87 29.76 1.71 -18.28
CA THR A 87 30.18 0.67 -19.25
C THR A 87 29.53 -0.66 -18.88
N GLN A 88 29.58 -1.62 -19.78
CA GLN A 88 28.94 -2.90 -19.56
C GLN A 88 29.52 -3.62 -18.32
N GLY A 89 28.65 -4.03 -17.43
CA GLY A 89 29.01 -4.70 -16.18
C GLY A 89 29.30 -3.75 -15.00
N ASP A 90 29.30 -2.43 -15.21
CA ASP A 90 29.46 -1.47 -14.13
C ASP A 90 28.24 -1.47 -13.21
N THR A 91 28.50 -1.25 -11.91
CA THR A 91 27.43 -1.14 -10.92
C THR A 91 26.74 0.23 -10.99
N ILE A 92 25.43 0.22 -11.15
CA ILE A 92 24.59 1.43 -11.05
C ILE A 92 24.41 1.75 -9.56
N LYS A 93 24.94 2.89 -9.12
CA LYS A 93 24.90 3.32 -7.72
C LYS A 93 24.06 4.57 -7.48
N ASN A 94 23.67 5.27 -8.54
CA ASN A 94 22.86 6.46 -8.43
C ASN A 94 21.39 6.09 -8.11
N PRO A 95 20.86 6.42 -6.92
CA PRO A 95 19.45 6.18 -6.60
C PRO A 95 18.50 7.02 -7.45
N ASN A 96 18.99 8.07 -8.11
CA ASN A 96 18.22 8.89 -9.04
C ASN A 96 18.38 8.46 -10.51
N ALA A 97 18.95 7.27 -10.78
CA ALA A 97 19.07 6.73 -12.13
C ALA A 97 17.71 6.57 -12.82
N ILE A 98 16.65 6.33 -12.06
CA ILE A 98 15.27 6.38 -12.51
C ILE A 98 14.48 7.44 -11.72
N PRO A 99 13.56 8.17 -12.36
CA PRO A 99 12.64 9.04 -11.64
C PRO A 99 11.65 8.22 -10.80
N THR A 100 10.94 8.87 -9.90
CA THR A 100 9.79 8.24 -9.24
C THR A 100 8.71 7.94 -10.27
N ILE A 101 8.37 6.67 -10.45
CA ILE A 101 7.34 6.20 -11.37
C ILE A 101 6.14 5.75 -10.55
N THR A 102 4.99 6.39 -10.75
CA THR A 102 3.73 6.02 -10.06
C THR A 102 2.79 5.38 -11.05
N CYS A 103 2.43 4.14 -10.80
CA CYS A 103 1.50 3.33 -11.62
C CYS A 103 0.15 3.17 -10.92
N THR A 104 -0.92 3.37 -11.67
CA THR A 104 -2.32 3.13 -11.30
C THR A 104 -2.95 2.16 -12.29
N SER A 105 -4.22 1.85 -12.13
CA SER A 105 -4.96 1.01 -13.09
C SER A 105 -5.05 1.60 -14.50
N THR A 106 -4.85 2.93 -14.64
CA THR A 106 -5.02 3.65 -15.92
C THR A 106 -3.72 3.92 -16.65
N GLY A 107 -2.58 3.80 -15.99
CA GLY A 107 -1.26 4.08 -16.56
C GLY A 107 -0.22 4.41 -15.51
N CYS A 108 1.01 4.65 -15.99
CA CYS A 108 2.11 5.11 -15.14
C CYS A 108 2.50 6.56 -15.49
N THR A 109 3.01 7.27 -14.50
CA THR A 109 3.59 8.61 -14.64
C THR A 109 5.04 8.60 -14.16
N PRO A 110 5.96 9.31 -14.82
CA PRO A 110 5.81 10.17 -16.02
C PRO A 110 5.38 9.44 -17.28
N SER A 111 4.90 10.18 -18.28
CA SER A 111 4.31 9.63 -19.52
C SER A 111 5.23 8.73 -20.33
N VAL A 112 6.54 8.85 -20.20
CA VAL A 112 7.53 7.94 -20.81
C VAL A 112 7.37 6.50 -20.32
N TYR A 113 6.78 6.30 -19.12
CA TYR A 113 6.51 5.00 -18.51
C TYR A 113 5.02 4.60 -18.59
N ALA A 114 4.20 5.30 -19.37
CA ALA A 114 2.75 5.09 -19.43
C ALA A 114 2.36 3.68 -19.91
N THR A 115 3.19 3.04 -20.75
CA THR A 115 2.93 1.69 -21.24
C THR A 115 3.13 0.67 -20.14
N GLN A 116 2.05 -0.05 -19.81
CA GLN A 116 2.05 -1.06 -18.75
C GLN A 116 2.18 -2.47 -19.34
N THR A 117 2.89 -3.32 -18.61
CA THR A 117 2.89 -4.77 -18.86
C THR A 117 1.48 -5.32 -18.65
N PRO A 118 0.90 -6.02 -19.66
CA PRO A 118 -0.47 -6.50 -19.59
C PRO A 118 -0.75 -7.32 -18.33
N GLY A 119 -1.76 -6.92 -17.58
CA GLY A 119 -2.22 -7.63 -16.38
C GLY A 119 -1.33 -7.53 -15.14
N ALA A 120 -0.15 -6.90 -15.20
CA ALA A 120 0.76 -6.81 -14.05
C ALA A 120 0.09 -6.08 -12.86
N PHE A 121 -0.47 -4.90 -13.09
CA PHE A 121 -1.22 -4.16 -12.06
C PHE A 121 -2.38 -4.99 -11.49
N THR A 122 -3.18 -5.60 -12.36
CA THR A 122 -4.36 -6.38 -11.97
C THR A 122 -3.99 -7.59 -11.10
N ARG A 123 -2.87 -8.26 -11.38
CA ARG A 123 -2.37 -9.38 -10.57
C ARG A 123 -2.07 -8.95 -9.14
N ILE A 124 -1.36 -7.82 -8.97
CA ILE A 124 -1.02 -7.26 -7.67
C ILE A 124 -2.29 -6.85 -6.91
N ALA A 125 -3.19 -6.08 -7.56
CA ALA A 125 -4.45 -5.67 -6.97
C ALA A 125 -5.33 -6.87 -6.57
N LYS A 126 -5.37 -7.92 -7.39
CA LYS A 126 -6.08 -9.17 -7.07
C LYS A 126 -5.50 -9.85 -5.83
N ARG A 127 -4.16 -9.88 -5.68
CA ARG A 127 -3.51 -10.44 -4.50
C ARG A 127 -3.87 -9.67 -3.23
N MET A 128 -3.93 -8.34 -3.31
CA MET A 128 -4.36 -7.48 -2.21
C MET A 128 -5.81 -7.75 -1.80
N ARG A 129 -6.71 -7.97 -2.76
CA ARG A 129 -8.13 -8.28 -2.51
C ARG A 129 -8.36 -9.60 -1.77
N LEU A 130 -7.43 -10.55 -1.83
CA LEU A 130 -7.51 -11.77 -1.00
C LEU A 130 -7.43 -11.45 0.50
N MET A 131 -6.77 -10.36 0.88
CA MET A 131 -6.67 -9.91 2.27
C MET A 131 -7.82 -8.96 2.64
N LYS A 132 -8.18 -8.06 1.72
CA LYS A 132 -9.26 -7.07 1.93
C LYS A 132 -10.05 -6.91 0.63
N ALA A 133 -11.21 -7.56 0.58
CA ALA A 133 -12.01 -7.73 -0.66
C ALA A 133 -12.61 -6.44 -1.21
N ASP A 134 -12.79 -5.43 -0.39
CA ASP A 134 -13.39 -4.13 -0.74
C ASP A 134 -12.39 -3.13 -1.37
N ILE A 135 -11.12 -3.51 -1.53
CA ILE A 135 -10.13 -2.72 -2.26
C ILE A 135 -10.53 -2.62 -3.74
N THR A 136 -10.66 -1.38 -4.22
CA THR A 136 -10.85 -1.07 -5.64
C THR A 136 -9.51 -0.73 -6.31
N ASP A 137 -9.46 -0.78 -7.64
CA ASP A 137 -8.26 -0.41 -8.38
C ASP A 137 -7.86 1.07 -8.16
N ALA A 138 -8.84 1.94 -7.89
CA ALA A 138 -8.61 3.35 -7.59
C ALA A 138 -7.90 3.59 -6.25
N ASN A 139 -7.99 2.64 -5.32
CA ASN A 139 -7.32 2.72 -4.02
C ASN A 139 -5.84 2.33 -4.08
N VAL A 140 -5.40 1.66 -5.16
CA VAL A 140 -4.07 1.06 -5.27
C VAL A 140 -3.15 1.91 -6.12
N GLN A 141 -1.97 2.23 -5.59
CA GLN A 141 -0.87 2.85 -6.31
C GLN A 141 0.40 2.02 -6.12
N ILE A 142 1.15 1.83 -7.20
CA ILE A 142 2.41 1.12 -7.16
C ILE A 142 3.50 2.07 -7.65
N ILE A 143 4.49 2.31 -6.78
CA ILE A 143 5.51 3.33 -6.99
C ILE A 143 6.85 2.65 -7.11
N TYR A 144 7.59 2.98 -8.17
CA TYR A 144 8.96 2.52 -8.39
C TYR A 144 9.91 3.70 -8.19
N THR A 145 10.95 3.49 -7.38
CA THR A 145 12.02 4.47 -7.16
C THR A 145 13.38 3.80 -7.28
N GLY A 146 14.39 4.55 -7.64
CA GLY A 146 15.74 4.00 -7.73
C GLY A 146 16.25 3.58 -6.35
N SER A 147 16.92 2.44 -6.31
CA SER A 147 17.55 1.89 -5.11
C SER A 147 19.06 2.17 -5.05
N GLY A 148 19.66 2.54 -6.19
CA GLY A 148 21.13 2.52 -6.36
C GLY A 148 21.69 1.12 -6.47
N LEU A 149 20.89 0.15 -6.91
CA LEU A 149 21.29 -1.23 -7.16
C LEU A 149 21.01 -1.59 -8.61
N GLY A 150 21.98 -2.20 -9.26
CA GLY A 150 21.87 -2.65 -10.64
C GLY A 150 23.21 -2.80 -11.33
N TYR A 151 23.15 -3.31 -12.59
CA TYR A 151 24.32 -3.49 -13.44
C TYR A 151 24.00 -3.01 -14.85
N ALA A 152 24.79 -2.08 -15.37
CA ALA A 152 24.63 -1.56 -16.71
C ALA A 152 24.92 -2.64 -17.75
N GLY A 153 24.03 -2.78 -18.75
CA GLY A 153 24.17 -3.77 -19.80
C GLY A 153 23.93 -5.20 -19.35
N ASP A 154 23.10 -5.44 -18.33
CA ASP A 154 22.73 -6.79 -17.91
C ASP A 154 21.93 -7.50 -19.06
N PRO A 155 22.45 -8.60 -19.62
CA PRO A 155 21.77 -9.30 -20.71
C PRO A 155 20.60 -10.18 -20.24
N ASN A 156 20.49 -10.41 -18.91
CA ASN A 156 19.55 -11.39 -18.36
C ASN A 156 18.29 -10.76 -17.77
N GLY A 157 18.22 -9.44 -17.68
CA GLY A 157 17.08 -8.79 -17.07
C GLY A 157 17.11 -7.26 -17.09
N MET A 158 16.36 -6.68 -16.21
CA MET A 158 16.32 -5.25 -16.00
C MET A 158 17.63 -4.75 -15.35
N GLU A 159 18.26 -3.72 -15.94
CA GLU A 159 19.57 -3.20 -15.48
C GLU A 159 19.53 -2.58 -14.06
N VAL A 160 18.35 -2.24 -13.54
CA VAL A 160 18.16 -1.65 -12.20
C VAL A 160 17.22 -2.50 -11.36
N ALA A 161 17.49 -2.62 -10.06
CA ALA A 161 16.60 -3.24 -9.09
C ALA A 161 15.88 -2.15 -8.29
N PRO A 162 14.71 -1.63 -8.74
CA PRO A 162 14.04 -0.52 -8.08
C PRO A 162 13.49 -0.91 -6.71
N LEU A 163 13.28 0.09 -5.85
CA LEU A 163 12.39 -0.05 -4.70
C LEU A 163 10.95 0.02 -5.19
N VAL A 164 10.15 -0.98 -4.83
CA VAL A 164 8.73 -1.06 -5.18
C VAL A 164 7.91 -0.78 -3.93
N THR A 165 7.15 0.31 -3.96
CA THR A 165 6.22 0.68 -2.89
C THR A 165 4.80 0.44 -3.35
N VAL A 166 4.08 -0.44 -2.65
CA VAL A 166 2.64 -0.61 -2.86
C VAL A 166 1.92 0.23 -1.82
N LYS A 167 1.13 1.19 -2.30
CA LYS A 167 0.38 2.14 -1.50
C LYS A 167 -1.13 1.89 -1.66
N LEU A 168 -1.85 1.94 -0.53
CA LEU A 168 -3.29 1.83 -0.45
C LEU A 168 -3.84 3.12 0.15
N THR A 169 -4.70 3.82 -0.58
CA THR A 169 -5.24 5.14 -0.21
C THR A 169 -6.74 5.20 -0.32
N GLY A 170 -7.38 6.10 0.45
CA GLY A 170 -8.81 6.38 0.33
C GLY A 170 -9.70 5.17 0.60
N VAL A 171 -9.34 4.34 1.59
CA VAL A 171 -10.14 3.18 2.01
C VAL A 171 -11.12 3.62 3.07
N PRO A 172 -12.45 3.62 2.80
CA PRO A 172 -13.43 4.09 3.76
C PRO A 172 -13.65 3.07 4.87
N PHE A 173 -13.77 3.57 6.10
CA PHE A 173 -14.30 2.81 7.21
C PHE A 173 -15.69 3.29 7.57
N LYS A 174 -16.63 2.35 7.74
CA LYS A 174 -18.02 2.61 8.14
C LYS A 174 -18.27 2.00 9.51
N PRO A 175 -18.33 2.82 10.58
CA PRO A 175 -18.77 2.34 11.89
C PRO A 175 -20.21 1.82 11.81
N LEU A 176 -20.54 0.82 12.60
CA LEU A 176 -21.91 0.25 12.61
C LEU A 176 -22.82 0.96 13.60
N TYR A 177 -22.28 1.39 14.74
CA TYR A 177 -23.11 1.79 15.88
C TYR A 177 -22.88 3.24 16.32
N LEU A 178 -21.62 3.65 16.47
CA LEU A 178 -21.30 4.93 17.08
C LEU A 178 -21.47 6.13 16.17
N LEU A 179 -21.26 5.94 14.87
CA LEU A 179 -21.24 7.00 13.88
C LEU A 179 -21.97 6.58 12.59
N MET A 180 -23.20 6.06 12.70
CA MET A 180 -24.03 5.72 11.52
C MET A 180 -24.13 6.87 10.49
N LEU A 181 -23.74 8.09 10.88
CA LEU A 181 -23.78 9.30 10.05
C LEU A 181 -22.41 9.76 9.54
N ALA A 182 -21.31 9.17 10.00
CA ALA A 182 -19.95 9.59 9.62
C ALA A 182 -19.19 8.43 8.96
N ASN A 183 -18.86 8.61 7.68
CA ASN A 183 -17.82 7.82 7.03
C ASN A 183 -16.50 8.57 7.21
N PHE A 184 -15.42 7.86 7.52
CA PHE A 184 -14.09 8.43 7.50
C PHE A 184 -13.12 7.48 6.80
N ASP A 185 -12.13 8.04 6.13
CA ASP A 185 -11.12 7.23 5.46
C ASP A 185 -10.08 6.77 6.47
N MET A 186 -9.65 5.53 6.31
CA MET A 186 -8.49 5.01 7.03
C MET A 186 -7.23 5.74 6.54
N PRO A 187 -6.18 5.81 7.38
CA PRO A 187 -4.89 6.36 6.94
C PRO A 187 -4.34 5.59 5.75
N ASP A 188 -3.46 6.22 5.00
CA ASP A 188 -2.75 5.58 3.92
C ASP A 188 -1.83 4.47 4.45
N PHE A 189 -1.80 3.34 3.77
CA PHE A 189 -0.91 2.23 4.05
C PHE A 189 0.11 2.11 2.94
N ALA A 190 1.37 1.86 3.28
CA ALA A 190 2.41 1.66 2.30
C ALA A 190 3.41 0.61 2.77
N THR A 191 3.84 -0.25 1.84
CA THR A 191 4.91 -1.23 2.08
C THR A 191 5.89 -1.16 0.94
N THR A 192 7.18 -1.03 1.26
CA THR A 192 8.27 -0.92 0.29
C THR A 192 9.18 -2.13 0.40
N LEU A 193 9.51 -2.73 -0.73
CA LEU A 193 10.49 -3.81 -0.87
C LEU A 193 11.37 -3.53 -2.09
N THR A 194 12.59 -4.08 -2.09
CA THR A 194 13.46 -4.06 -3.28
C THR A 194 12.99 -5.10 -4.28
N ALA A 195 12.95 -4.76 -5.56
CA ALA A 195 12.72 -5.74 -6.62
C ALA A 195 13.84 -6.79 -6.60
N GLU A 196 13.48 -8.06 -6.62
CA GLU A 196 14.43 -9.18 -6.60
C GLU A 196 14.47 -9.86 -7.98
N ASP A 197 13.46 -10.66 -8.27
CA ASP A 197 13.31 -11.36 -9.55
C ASP A 197 12.01 -10.90 -10.22
N SER A 198 12.09 -9.76 -10.89
CA SER A 198 10.92 -9.04 -11.43
C SER A 198 10.42 -9.64 -12.75
N SER A 199 10.31 -10.97 -12.79
CA SER A 199 9.83 -11.70 -13.96
C SER A 199 8.83 -12.79 -13.57
N GLY A 200 7.75 -12.93 -14.35
CA GLY A 200 6.74 -13.96 -14.13
C GLY A 200 5.36 -13.44 -13.73
N THR A 201 4.42 -14.36 -13.59
CA THR A 201 3.00 -14.05 -13.37
C THR A 201 2.45 -14.53 -12.03
N ALA A 202 3.25 -15.25 -11.24
CA ALA A 202 2.85 -15.82 -9.96
C ALA A 202 3.98 -15.69 -8.92
N SER A 203 3.60 -15.48 -7.67
CA SER A 203 4.48 -15.67 -6.50
C SER A 203 4.07 -16.94 -5.78
N ASN A 204 5.02 -17.76 -5.41
CA ASN A 204 4.80 -18.94 -4.56
C ASN A 204 4.52 -18.53 -3.11
#